data_2703d9b043c01822fd13a5e4a084106d
#
_entry.id   2703d9b043c01822fd13a5e4a084106d
#
_cell.length_a   1.000
_cell.length_b   1.000
_cell.length_c   1.000
_cell.angle_alpha   90.00
_cell.angle_beta   90.00
_cell.angle_gamma   90.00
#
_symmetry.space_group_name_H-M   'P 1'
#
loop_
_entity.id
_entity.type
_entity.pdbx_description
1 polymer ?
#
loop_
_entity_poly.entity_id
_entity_poly.type
_entity_poly.pdbx_seq_one_letter_code
_entity_poly.pdbx_strand_id
1 'polypeptide(L)'
;MKRLLFVSFFLMFIFLFTDSVYALSAAEVSSRNSECPVIELASANSDGSLVKVGCYDNYEQAKNIMNTTDNDNLVIVQDGKIVDAKYALIDYDQYTSLGYTNIYSDISLSNTLTYISGSYSDDAALIEVDYNSGRCKIKVGGVVGWIKKYENEANKTNVLYDIVPISWTTSPNYYQVTDDSIIHHFYKNVYLPIDKKYSSITIGRKPSMLNPGNYYSYDGNYFYSDLKTLLIDYKNGNYNNSVNSNNPFYNYYQYLSFRSQTNYNADNINQYLGARTTSNSKLYNTGKAFIDAQNYYGVNAILMLAIGINESGYGNSSISQTKNNLFGINAVDASPGQSATSFNSVSDCINDFAFKYLSGRFLQPGDFRYFGANLGNKYQGLTVKYASDAYWGEKAAHYYYDIDEYFGFQDYNYYSTAVLNSDYNNTVYAKKDPNGYNVSSKYYQYRKKGSAIIILDEVKGPSVNGNTTWYKVTSDPTIDGNMEYYDDNTYYSTTPRINYLWSKYVYVPAVYFTKITNGGGKINENLVIIPTPTPTPDPSPSPSPTPAPTPSPTPN
;
A
#
# COMPACT_ATOMS: atom_id res chain seq x y z
N MET A 1 -18.32 -11.76 -37.29
CA MET A 1 -17.33 -11.80 -36.23
C MET A 1 -18.02 -11.43 -34.91
N LYS A 2 -18.17 -12.39 -34.00
CA LYS A 2 -19.01 -12.31 -32.81
C LYS A 2 -18.28 -11.53 -31.71
N ARG A 3 -18.88 -10.41 -31.26
CA ARG A 3 -18.46 -9.68 -30.06
C ARG A 3 -18.98 -10.46 -28.84
N LEU A 4 -18.08 -10.91 -27.96
CA LEU A 4 -18.44 -11.41 -26.63
C LEU A 4 -18.62 -10.19 -25.71
N LEU A 5 -19.85 -9.98 -25.24
CA LEU A 5 -20.13 -9.13 -24.09
C LEU A 5 -19.73 -9.89 -22.82
N PHE A 6 -18.77 -9.35 -22.05
CA PHE A 6 -18.59 -9.74 -20.65
C PHE A 6 -19.51 -8.88 -19.79
N VAL A 7 -20.60 -9.47 -19.33
CA VAL A 7 -21.46 -8.92 -18.27
C VAL A 7 -20.89 -9.44 -16.95
N SER A 8 -20.30 -8.56 -16.16
CA SER A 8 -19.89 -8.87 -14.79
C SER A 8 -21.11 -8.85 -13.89
N PHE A 9 -21.62 -10.02 -13.54
CA PHE A 9 -22.64 -10.22 -12.52
C PHE A 9 -21.97 -10.21 -11.13
N PHE A 10 -22.26 -9.20 -10.35
CA PHE A 10 -21.97 -9.18 -8.91
C PHE A 10 -22.98 -10.10 -8.21
N LEU A 11 -22.63 -11.37 -8.05
CA LEU A 11 -23.37 -12.33 -7.25
C LEU A 11 -22.89 -12.20 -5.80
N MET A 12 -23.78 -11.72 -4.95
CA MET A 12 -23.69 -11.77 -3.50
C MET A 12 -23.70 -13.26 -3.08
N PHE A 13 -22.53 -13.84 -2.87
CA PHE A 13 -22.41 -15.19 -2.34
C PHE A 13 -22.55 -15.14 -0.81
N ILE A 14 -23.63 -15.77 -0.34
CA ILE A 14 -23.75 -16.23 1.06
C ILE A 14 -22.68 -17.30 1.25
N PHE A 15 -21.61 -16.97 2.00
CA PHE A 15 -20.58 -17.95 2.34
C PHE A 15 -21.13 -18.96 3.32
N LEU A 16 -21.32 -20.17 2.83
CA LEU A 16 -21.35 -21.38 3.65
C LEU A 16 -19.89 -21.61 4.08
N PHE A 17 -19.69 -21.73 5.38
CA PHE A 17 -18.43 -22.06 6.02
C PHE A 17 -17.76 -23.25 5.33
N THR A 18 -16.65 -23.04 4.66
CA THR A 18 -15.72 -24.11 4.32
C THR A 18 -14.68 -24.15 5.44
N ASP A 19 -14.78 -25.15 6.29
CA ASP A 19 -13.70 -25.53 7.21
C ASP A 19 -12.38 -25.55 6.43
N SER A 20 -11.29 -25.05 7.06
CA SER A 20 -9.96 -25.08 6.45
C SER A 20 -9.65 -26.50 5.99
N VAL A 21 -9.16 -26.64 4.75
CA VAL A 21 -8.87 -27.95 4.10
C VAL A 21 -7.93 -28.85 4.94
N TYR A 22 -7.28 -28.27 5.93
CA TYR A 22 -6.31 -28.94 6.82
C TYR A 22 -6.70 -28.90 8.32
N ALA A 23 -7.96 -28.64 8.66
CA ALA A 23 -8.41 -28.74 10.04
C ALA A 23 -8.45 -30.22 10.47
N LEU A 24 -7.73 -30.58 11.56
CA LEU A 24 -7.82 -31.88 12.17
C LEU A 24 -9.26 -32.14 12.62
N SER A 25 -9.75 -33.36 12.44
CA SER A 25 -11.05 -33.76 12.98
C SER A 25 -11.05 -33.73 14.53
N ALA A 26 -12.21 -33.54 15.15
CA ALA A 26 -12.33 -33.53 16.60
C ALA A 26 -11.78 -34.80 17.25
N ALA A 27 -11.89 -35.96 16.56
CA ALA A 27 -11.35 -37.22 17.01
C ALA A 27 -9.81 -37.23 16.98
N GLU A 28 -9.18 -36.71 15.94
CA GLU A 28 -7.72 -36.54 15.82
C GLU A 28 -7.17 -35.57 16.87
N VAL A 29 -7.83 -34.44 17.10
CA VAL A 29 -7.47 -33.48 18.16
C VAL A 29 -7.52 -34.16 19.52
N SER A 30 -8.60 -34.92 19.83
CA SER A 30 -8.75 -35.63 21.09
C SER A 30 -7.66 -36.70 21.28
N SER A 31 -7.33 -37.45 20.21
CA SER A 31 -6.25 -38.46 20.26
C SER A 31 -4.90 -37.78 20.52
N ARG A 32 -4.56 -36.71 19.81
CA ARG A 32 -3.30 -35.97 19.99
C ARG A 32 -3.16 -35.39 21.39
N ASN A 33 -4.22 -34.80 21.93
CA ASN A 33 -4.22 -34.24 23.28
C ASN A 33 -4.10 -35.32 24.38
N SER A 34 -4.59 -36.53 24.15
CA SER A 34 -4.39 -37.61 25.08
C SER A 34 -2.95 -38.15 25.10
N GLU A 35 -2.27 -38.08 23.96
CA GLU A 35 -0.88 -38.53 23.82
C GLU A 35 0.14 -37.43 24.21
N CYS A 36 -0.18 -36.14 23.90
CA CYS A 36 0.65 -34.97 24.20
C CYS A 36 -0.20 -33.91 24.92
N PRO A 37 -0.32 -33.99 26.25
CA PRO A 37 -1.27 -33.15 26.99
C PRO A 37 -0.89 -31.68 27.11
N VAL A 38 0.34 -31.28 26.77
CA VAL A 38 0.80 -29.90 26.89
C VAL A 38 1.19 -29.33 25.51
N ILE A 39 2.33 -29.79 24.98
CA ILE A 39 2.88 -29.29 23.70
C ILE A 39 3.34 -30.50 22.85
N GLU A 40 2.92 -30.51 21.61
CA GLU A 40 3.39 -31.47 20.61
C GLU A 40 4.32 -30.79 19.62
N LEU A 41 5.47 -31.40 19.32
CA LEU A 41 6.27 -31.10 18.14
C LEU A 41 5.90 -32.10 17.06
N ALA A 42 5.53 -31.62 15.87
CA ALA A 42 5.16 -32.44 14.73
C ALA A 42 5.87 -32.02 13.47
N SER A 43 5.92 -32.88 12.46
CA SER A 43 6.30 -32.57 11.09
C SER A 43 5.04 -32.40 10.25
N ALA A 44 4.88 -31.26 9.61
CA ALA A 44 3.79 -30.97 8.69
C ALA A 44 4.16 -31.47 7.28
N ASN A 45 3.54 -32.53 6.80
CA ASN A 45 3.81 -33.10 5.50
C ASN A 45 3.01 -32.40 4.41
N SER A 46 3.47 -32.48 3.17
CA SER A 46 2.85 -31.84 2.00
C SER A 46 1.45 -32.38 1.64
N ASP A 47 1.05 -33.51 2.21
CA ASP A 47 -0.30 -34.10 2.09
C ASP A 47 -1.29 -33.51 3.10
N GLY A 48 -0.86 -32.56 3.93
CA GLY A 48 -1.67 -31.97 4.99
C GLY A 48 -1.63 -32.71 6.32
N SER A 49 -0.94 -33.86 6.40
CA SER A 49 -0.83 -34.65 7.64
C SER A 49 0.20 -34.05 8.61
N LEU A 50 -0.05 -34.23 9.90
CA LEU A 50 0.89 -33.94 10.98
C LEU A 50 1.44 -35.23 11.57
N VAL A 51 2.74 -35.47 11.45
CA VAL A 51 3.42 -36.64 12.05
C VAL A 51 4.11 -36.19 13.33
N LYS A 52 3.69 -36.81 14.45
CA LYS A 52 4.26 -36.54 15.78
C LYS A 52 5.77 -36.83 15.83
N VAL A 53 6.55 -35.88 16.31
CA VAL A 53 7.99 -35.97 16.56
C VAL A 53 8.26 -36.18 18.05
N GLY A 54 7.54 -35.45 18.91
CA GLY A 54 7.69 -35.61 20.37
C GLY A 54 6.69 -34.78 21.15
N CYS A 55 6.58 -35.08 22.46
CA CYS A 55 5.79 -34.30 23.40
C CYS A 55 6.72 -33.59 24.39
N TYR A 56 6.38 -32.38 24.78
CA TYR A 56 7.21 -31.52 25.63
C TYR A 56 6.36 -30.88 26.73
N ASP A 57 6.99 -30.62 27.89
CA ASP A 57 6.33 -30.04 29.05
C ASP A 57 5.99 -28.56 28.87
N ASN A 58 6.68 -27.89 27.95
CA ASN A 58 6.45 -26.45 27.66
C ASN A 58 6.89 -26.07 26.23
N TYR A 59 6.43 -24.92 25.79
CA TYR A 59 6.71 -24.38 24.47
C TYR A 59 8.22 -24.17 24.20
N GLU A 60 8.98 -23.65 25.18
CA GLU A 60 10.40 -23.31 24.99
C GLU A 60 11.25 -24.56 24.68
N GLN A 61 10.94 -25.70 25.30
CA GLN A 61 11.62 -26.95 24.98
C GLN A 61 11.33 -27.39 23.53
N ALA A 62 10.07 -27.39 23.12
CA ALA A 62 9.68 -27.72 21.75
C ALA A 62 10.30 -26.74 20.74
N LYS A 63 10.30 -25.46 21.04
CA LYS A 63 10.88 -24.39 20.20
C LYS A 63 12.37 -24.57 20.01
N ASN A 64 13.11 -24.89 21.07
CA ASN A 64 14.54 -25.15 20.98
C ASN A 64 14.85 -26.34 20.07
N ILE A 65 14.11 -27.47 20.22
CA ILE A 65 14.27 -28.63 19.34
C ILE A 65 13.89 -28.29 17.90
N MET A 66 12.78 -27.60 17.69
CA MET A 66 12.36 -27.13 16.35
C MET A 66 13.48 -26.32 15.66
N ASN A 67 14.11 -25.41 16.38
CA ASN A 67 15.15 -24.52 15.83
C ASN A 67 16.47 -25.26 15.54
N THR A 68 16.82 -26.28 16.33
CA THR A 68 18.11 -26.98 16.23
C THR A 68 18.06 -28.26 15.37
N THR A 69 16.87 -28.79 15.07
CA THR A 69 16.69 -30.00 14.25
C THR A 69 16.73 -29.64 12.76
N ASP A 70 17.41 -30.45 11.97
CA ASP A 70 17.46 -30.29 10.51
C ASP A 70 16.19 -30.90 9.85
N ASN A 71 15.06 -30.31 10.14
CA ASN A 71 13.77 -30.56 9.49
C ASN A 71 13.02 -29.25 9.34
N ASP A 72 12.78 -28.84 8.11
CA ASP A 72 12.16 -27.55 7.78
C ASP A 72 10.65 -27.51 8.02
N ASN A 73 10.02 -28.68 8.11
CA ASN A 73 8.57 -28.83 8.21
C ASN A 73 8.08 -28.94 9.67
N LEU A 74 8.98 -28.68 10.64
CA LEU A 74 8.60 -28.75 12.04
C LEU A 74 7.63 -27.63 12.42
N VAL A 75 6.60 -28.02 13.15
CA VAL A 75 5.56 -27.17 13.72
C VAL A 75 5.34 -27.52 15.19
N ILE A 76 4.95 -26.53 15.97
CA ILE A 76 4.50 -26.71 17.35
C ILE A 76 2.97 -26.70 17.32
N VAL A 77 2.39 -27.76 17.92
CA VAL A 77 0.94 -27.98 17.96
C VAL A 77 0.46 -27.91 19.40
N GLN A 78 -0.65 -27.25 19.63
CA GLN A 78 -1.36 -27.23 20.90
C GLN A 78 -2.86 -27.28 20.63
N ASP A 79 -3.58 -28.11 21.34
CA ASP A 79 -5.03 -28.31 21.18
C ASP A 79 -5.43 -28.55 19.71
N GLY A 80 -4.61 -29.34 19.00
CA GLY A 80 -4.80 -29.67 17.59
C GLY A 80 -4.57 -28.51 16.60
N LYS A 81 -4.04 -27.37 17.06
CA LYS A 81 -3.76 -26.20 16.21
C LYS A 81 -2.26 -25.91 16.14
N ILE A 82 -1.79 -25.54 14.98
CA ILE A 82 -0.43 -25.03 14.82
C ILE A 82 -0.34 -23.66 15.51
N VAL A 83 0.55 -23.58 16.51
CA VAL A 83 0.80 -22.35 17.27
C VAL A 83 2.13 -21.70 16.91
N ASP A 84 3.05 -22.46 16.28
CA ASP A 84 4.29 -21.95 15.68
C ASP A 84 4.81 -22.92 14.63
N ALA A 85 5.69 -22.43 13.75
CA ALA A 85 6.34 -23.23 12.71
C ALA A 85 7.76 -22.74 12.43
N LYS A 86 8.65 -23.68 12.05
CA LYS A 86 10.03 -23.32 11.68
C LYS A 86 10.08 -22.36 10.51
N TYR A 87 9.32 -22.63 9.46
CA TYR A 87 9.11 -21.77 8.30
C TYR A 87 7.63 -21.78 7.92
N ALA A 88 7.01 -20.60 7.85
CA ALA A 88 5.58 -20.49 7.56
C ALA A 88 5.22 -19.16 6.95
N LEU A 89 4.10 -19.14 6.28
CA LEU A 89 3.32 -17.94 6.01
C LEU A 89 2.22 -17.77 7.05
N ILE A 90 1.66 -16.60 7.10
CA ILE A 90 0.43 -16.25 7.81
C ILE A 90 -0.66 -16.09 6.77
N ASP A 91 -1.73 -16.86 6.92
CA ASP A 91 -3.00 -16.60 6.28
C ASP A 91 -3.77 -15.62 7.20
N TYR A 92 -3.90 -14.35 6.77
CA TYR A 92 -4.64 -13.35 7.53
C TYR A 92 -6.07 -13.19 6.99
N ASP A 93 -6.75 -14.33 6.83
CA ASP A 93 -8.18 -14.36 6.53
C ASP A 93 -8.97 -13.67 7.64
N GLN A 94 -9.96 -12.84 7.25
CA GLN A 94 -10.48 -11.86 8.18
C GLN A 94 -11.85 -12.20 8.68
N TYR A 95 -11.90 -12.52 9.93
CA TYR A 95 -13.12 -12.56 10.72
C TYR A 95 -13.21 -11.34 11.65
N THR A 96 -12.94 -10.12 11.10
CA THR A 96 -13.02 -8.91 11.91
C THR A 96 -14.28 -8.13 11.58
N SER A 97 -14.92 -7.59 12.62
CA SER A 97 -16.05 -6.68 12.49
C SER A 97 -15.68 -5.37 11.76
N LEU A 98 -14.38 -5.03 11.70
CA LEU A 98 -13.86 -3.83 11.05
C LEU A 98 -13.53 -4.03 9.56
N GLY A 99 -13.44 -5.28 9.07
CA GLY A 99 -13.02 -5.59 7.70
C GLY A 99 -11.52 -5.42 7.45
N TYR A 100 -10.70 -5.18 8.49
CA TYR A 100 -9.25 -5.07 8.41
C TYR A 100 -8.56 -5.44 9.72
N THR A 101 -7.28 -5.81 9.64
CA THR A 101 -6.40 -6.09 10.78
C THR A 101 -5.31 -5.02 10.87
N ASN A 102 -5.09 -4.46 12.07
CA ASN A 102 -4.02 -3.51 12.33
C ASN A 102 -2.66 -4.20 12.43
N ILE A 103 -1.63 -3.55 11.91
CA ILE A 103 -0.22 -3.89 12.11
C ILE A 103 0.42 -2.87 13.05
N TYR A 104 1.08 -3.35 14.09
CA TYR A 104 1.64 -2.54 15.16
C TYR A 104 3.18 -2.58 15.17
N SER A 105 3.81 -1.48 15.63
CA SER A 105 5.27 -1.39 15.71
C SER A 105 5.87 -2.28 16.78
N ASP A 106 5.11 -2.59 17.80
CA ASP A 106 5.58 -3.28 19.00
C ASP A 106 4.58 -4.34 19.47
N ILE A 107 5.08 -5.29 20.23
CA ILE A 107 4.30 -6.41 20.73
C ILE A 107 3.21 -5.99 21.74
N SER A 108 3.35 -4.83 22.40
CA SER A 108 2.32 -4.32 23.30
C SER A 108 1.10 -3.75 22.56
N LEU A 109 1.18 -3.65 21.22
CA LEU A 109 0.16 -3.10 20.34
C LEU A 109 -0.16 -1.61 20.64
N SER A 110 0.85 -0.86 21.09
CA SER A 110 0.67 0.52 21.54
C SER A 110 0.62 1.53 20.39
N ASN A 111 1.26 1.21 19.25
CA ASN A 111 1.38 2.12 18.12
C ASN A 111 1.07 1.43 16.80
N THR A 112 -0.03 1.83 16.16
CA THR A 112 -0.47 1.30 14.86
C THR A 112 0.34 1.91 13.72
N LEU A 113 1.05 1.07 12.97
CA LEU A 113 1.77 1.46 11.75
C LEU A 113 0.80 1.64 10.58
N THR A 114 0.04 0.60 10.29
CA THR A 114 -0.89 0.51 9.17
C THR A 114 -1.94 -0.57 9.43
N TYR A 115 -2.73 -0.91 8.42
CA TYR A 115 -3.76 -1.94 8.48
C TYR A 115 -3.82 -2.70 7.15
N ILE A 116 -4.28 -3.95 7.18
CA ILE A 116 -4.39 -4.85 6.01
C ILE A 116 -5.74 -5.56 5.98
N SER A 117 -6.18 -5.95 4.78
CA SER A 117 -7.40 -6.72 4.53
C SER A 117 -7.10 -7.96 3.70
N GLY A 118 -7.47 -9.15 4.18
CA GLY A 118 -7.39 -10.43 3.45
C GLY A 118 -8.34 -10.53 2.26
N SER A 119 -9.23 -9.54 2.07
CA SER A 119 -10.14 -9.51 0.92
C SER A 119 -9.43 -9.41 -0.44
N TYR A 120 -8.17 -9.00 -0.46
CA TYR A 120 -7.40 -8.75 -1.68
C TYR A 120 -6.25 -9.73 -1.87
N SER A 121 -5.61 -10.14 -0.79
CA SER A 121 -4.48 -11.04 -0.71
C SER A 121 -4.32 -11.41 0.76
N ASP A 122 -4.14 -12.66 1.11
CA ASP A 122 -4.22 -13.14 2.49
C ASP A 122 -2.92 -13.69 3.06
N ASP A 123 -1.82 -13.74 2.31
CA ASP A 123 -0.57 -14.27 2.78
C ASP A 123 0.46 -13.19 3.18
N ALA A 124 1.15 -13.46 4.28
CA ALA A 124 2.27 -12.68 4.80
C ALA A 124 3.39 -13.60 5.29
N ALA A 125 4.63 -13.12 5.25
CA ALA A 125 5.76 -13.89 5.80
C ALA A 125 5.74 -13.85 7.33
N LEU A 126 5.77 -15.03 7.99
CA LEU A 126 5.93 -15.14 9.43
C LEU A 126 7.39 -14.91 9.83
N ILE A 127 7.62 -13.92 10.68
CA ILE A 127 8.95 -13.62 11.25
C ILE A 127 9.11 -14.24 12.63
N GLU A 128 8.16 -14.02 13.52
CA GLU A 128 8.28 -14.39 14.93
C GLU A 128 6.89 -14.66 15.52
N VAL A 129 6.82 -15.59 16.47
CA VAL A 129 5.63 -15.86 17.29
C VAL A 129 5.97 -15.55 18.75
N ASP A 130 5.15 -14.72 19.39
CA ASP A 130 5.07 -14.68 20.85
C ASP A 130 3.97 -15.63 21.31
N TYR A 131 4.38 -16.80 21.77
CA TYR A 131 3.49 -17.85 22.20
C TYR A 131 2.55 -17.43 23.34
N ASN A 132 3.03 -16.62 24.30
CA ASN A 132 2.27 -16.24 25.49
C ASN A 132 1.06 -15.38 25.16
N SER A 133 1.22 -14.40 24.27
CA SER A 133 0.13 -13.55 23.80
C SER A 133 -0.56 -14.11 22.55
N GLY A 134 0.05 -15.08 21.87
CA GLY A 134 -0.38 -15.56 20.56
C GLY A 134 -0.22 -14.53 19.44
N ARG A 135 0.58 -13.48 19.64
CA ARG A 135 0.84 -12.43 18.64
C ARG A 135 1.93 -12.86 17.69
N CYS A 136 1.79 -12.46 16.43
CA CYS A 136 2.80 -12.74 15.41
C CYS A 136 3.40 -11.45 14.86
N LYS A 137 4.73 -11.49 14.60
CA LYS A 137 5.42 -10.50 13.79
C LYS A 137 5.48 -10.99 12.36
N ILE A 138 5.00 -10.15 11.45
CA ILE A 138 4.85 -10.48 10.04
C ILE A 138 5.54 -9.47 9.14
N LYS A 139 5.77 -9.85 7.87
CA LYS A 139 6.12 -8.92 6.79
C LYS A 139 5.15 -9.08 5.64
N VAL A 140 4.54 -7.96 5.22
CA VAL A 140 3.61 -7.89 4.08
C VAL A 140 3.60 -6.47 3.49
N GLY A 141 3.57 -6.35 2.17
CA GLY A 141 3.53 -5.05 1.50
C GLY A 141 4.64 -4.08 1.96
N GLY A 142 5.84 -4.58 2.27
CA GLY A 142 6.98 -3.80 2.75
C GLY A 142 7.01 -3.50 4.24
N VAL A 143 5.90 -3.55 4.96
CA VAL A 143 5.86 -3.30 6.41
C VAL A 143 6.25 -4.54 7.20
N VAL A 144 6.95 -4.34 8.30
CA VAL A 144 7.21 -5.35 9.33
C VAL A 144 6.55 -4.88 10.63
N GLY A 145 5.74 -5.74 11.24
CA GLY A 145 5.09 -5.41 12.50
C GLY A 145 4.31 -6.56 13.11
N TRP A 146 3.70 -6.29 14.26
CA TRP A 146 2.96 -7.26 15.04
C TRP A 146 1.47 -7.23 14.72
N ILE A 147 0.85 -8.41 14.68
CA ILE A 147 -0.61 -8.57 14.62
C ILE A 147 -1.08 -9.40 15.81
N LYS A 148 -2.31 -9.19 16.26
CA LYS A 148 -2.95 -10.02 17.29
C LYS A 148 -3.66 -11.21 16.66
N LYS A 149 -3.73 -12.33 17.37
CA LYS A 149 -4.39 -13.55 16.87
C LYS A 149 -5.91 -13.44 16.91
N TYR A 150 -6.45 -12.76 17.91
CA TYR A 150 -7.89 -12.64 18.11
C TYR A 150 -8.30 -11.18 18.05
N GLU A 151 -9.43 -10.87 17.42
CA GLU A 151 -10.01 -9.52 17.48
C GLU A 151 -10.33 -9.15 18.93
N ASN A 152 -10.94 -10.08 19.66
CA ASN A 152 -11.13 -9.98 21.10
C ASN A 152 -10.18 -10.94 21.83
N GLU A 153 -9.07 -10.41 22.34
CA GLU A 153 -8.04 -11.18 23.04
C GLU A 153 -8.53 -11.72 24.41
N ALA A 154 -9.49 -11.04 25.06
CA ALA A 154 -9.96 -11.42 26.40
C ALA A 154 -10.73 -12.75 26.39
N ASN A 155 -11.56 -12.99 25.39
CA ASN A 155 -12.34 -14.22 25.25
C ASN A 155 -11.92 -15.10 24.06
N LYS A 156 -10.83 -14.74 23.37
CA LYS A 156 -10.24 -15.47 22.25
C LYS A 156 -11.22 -15.74 21.10
N THR A 157 -12.03 -14.74 20.75
CA THR A 157 -12.97 -14.82 19.63
C THR A 157 -12.50 -14.05 18.41
N ASN A 158 -13.02 -14.43 17.24
CA ASN A 158 -12.66 -13.89 15.93
C ASN A 158 -11.16 -14.02 15.65
N VAL A 159 -10.77 -15.18 15.15
CA VAL A 159 -9.37 -15.49 14.76
C VAL A 159 -9.01 -14.64 13.55
N LEU A 160 -7.91 -13.91 13.64
CA LEU A 160 -7.46 -12.98 12.59
C LEU A 160 -6.41 -13.58 11.66
N TYR A 161 -5.79 -14.70 12.05
CA TYR A 161 -4.81 -15.36 11.21
C TYR A 161 -4.62 -16.83 11.58
N ASP A 162 -4.19 -17.63 10.60
CA ASP A 162 -3.67 -18.97 10.77
C ASP A 162 -2.19 -19.05 10.34
N ILE A 163 -1.43 -19.98 10.96
CA ILE A 163 -0.03 -20.24 10.63
C ILE A 163 0.01 -21.41 9.63
N VAL A 164 0.55 -21.14 8.43
CA VAL A 164 0.62 -22.08 7.32
C VAL A 164 2.06 -22.50 7.11
N PRO A 165 2.46 -23.74 7.50
CA PRO A 165 3.79 -24.25 7.20
C PRO A 165 4.08 -24.19 5.69
N ILE A 166 5.33 -23.94 5.31
CA ILE A 166 5.68 -23.88 3.87
C ILE A 166 5.36 -25.17 3.12
N SER A 167 5.38 -26.32 3.78
CA SER A 167 4.99 -27.61 3.22
C SER A 167 3.50 -27.71 2.84
N TRP A 168 2.65 -26.88 3.44
CA TRP A 168 1.21 -26.78 3.15
C TRP A 168 0.88 -25.64 2.20
N THR A 169 1.84 -24.77 1.92
CA THR A 169 1.66 -23.62 1.04
C THR A 169 1.62 -24.05 -0.41
N THR A 170 0.47 -23.92 -1.07
CA THR A 170 0.27 -24.34 -2.46
C THR A 170 0.16 -23.16 -3.42
N SER A 171 -0.29 -22.01 -2.95
CA SER A 171 -0.61 -20.86 -3.79
C SER A 171 -0.17 -19.53 -3.15
N PRO A 172 1.11 -19.37 -2.76
CA PRO A 172 1.60 -18.10 -2.25
C PRO A 172 1.58 -17.04 -3.35
N ASN A 173 1.47 -15.78 -2.98
CA ASN A 173 1.67 -14.68 -3.93
C ASN A 173 3.08 -14.70 -4.50
N TYR A 174 3.22 -14.40 -5.78
CA TYR A 174 4.53 -14.40 -6.45
C TYR A 174 4.58 -13.39 -7.59
N TYR A 175 5.80 -13.03 -7.96
CA TYR A 175 6.10 -12.19 -9.12
C TYR A 175 6.64 -13.05 -10.26
N GLN A 176 6.07 -12.89 -11.45
CA GLN A 176 6.59 -13.46 -12.68
C GLN A 176 7.31 -12.38 -13.48
N VAL A 177 8.57 -12.61 -13.75
CA VAL A 177 9.37 -11.79 -14.68
C VAL A 177 9.35 -12.45 -16.05
N THR A 178 8.89 -11.71 -17.06
CA THR A 178 8.92 -12.11 -18.48
C THR A 178 10.09 -11.44 -19.19
N ASP A 179 10.19 -11.55 -20.50
CA ASP A 179 11.21 -10.82 -21.28
C ASP A 179 10.98 -9.31 -21.28
N ASP A 180 9.74 -8.84 -21.09
CA ASP A 180 9.35 -7.44 -21.25
C ASP A 180 8.82 -6.79 -19.96
N SER A 181 8.25 -7.58 -19.06
CA SER A 181 7.48 -7.07 -17.92
C SER A 181 7.68 -7.85 -16.63
N ILE A 182 7.19 -7.27 -15.53
CA ILE A 182 7.03 -7.94 -14.25
C ILE A 182 5.53 -7.95 -13.87
N ILE A 183 5.02 -9.13 -13.52
CA ILE A 183 3.61 -9.40 -13.22
C ILE A 183 3.51 -9.88 -11.78
N HIS A 184 2.63 -9.30 -10.98
CA HIS A 184 2.32 -9.78 -9.64
C HIS A 184 1.05 -10.65 -9.69
N HIS A 185 1.15 -11.85 -9.14
CA HIS A 185 0.09 -12.84 -9.05
C HIS A 185 -0.40 -12.92 -7.60
N PHE A 186 -1.67 -12.58 -7.39
CA PHE A 186 -2.32 -12.59 -6.08
C PHE A 186 -3.25 -13.77 -5.94
N TYR A 187 -3.26 -14.36 -4.76
CA TYR A 187 -4.23 -15.37 -4.40
C TYR A 187 -4.87 -15.02 -3.05
N LYS A 188 -6.13 -15.44 -2.85
CA LYS A 188 -6.88 -15.19 -1.60
C LYS A 188 -6.86 -16.37 -0.63
N ASN A 189 -6.22 -17.45 -0.99
CA ASN A 189 -6.12 -18.61 -0.13
C ASN A 189 -4.84 -19.37 -0.44
N VAL A 190 -3.90 -19.24 0.45
CA VAL A 190 -2.55 -19.82 0.35
C VAL A 190 -2.54 -21.36 0.28
N TYR A 191 -3.62 -22.02 0.69
CA TYR A 191 -3.78 -23.49 0.62
C TYR A 191 -4.38 -24.00 -0.69
N LEU A 192 -4.98 -23.16 -1.51
CA LEU A 192 -5.65 -23.63 -2.71
C LEU A 192 -4.66 -24.03 -3.80
N PRO A 193 -4.97 -25.09 -4.59
CA PRO A 193 -4.12 -25.51 -5.70
C PRO A 193 -3.89 -24.39 -6.71
N ILE A 194 -2.70 -24.35 -7.30
CA ILE A 194 -2.23 -23.32 -8.23
C ILE A 194 -3.01 -23.26 -9.55
N ASP A 195 -3.80 -24.30 -9.88
CA ASP A 195 -4.69 -24.35 -11.04
C ASP A 195 -5.93 -23.45 -10.89
N LYS A 196 -6.18 -22.92 -9.70
CA LYS A 196 -7.20 -21.90 -9.48
C LYS A 196 -6.65 -20.54 -9.83
N LYS A 197 -7.42 -19.77 -10.59
CA LYS A 197 -6.97 -18.53 -11.24
C LYS A 197 -6.51 -17.47 -10.25
N TYR A 198 -5.24 -17.14 -10.33
CA TYR A 198 -4.70 -15.93 -9.72
C TYR A 198 -5.35 -14.68 -10.32
N SER A 199 -5.55 -13.67 -9.50
CA SER A 199 -5.68 -12.30 -9.98
C SER A 199 -4.27 -11.79 -10.28
N SER A 200 -4.04 -11.26 -11.47
CA SER A 200 -2.70 -10.86 -11.92
C SER A 200 -2.72 -9.45 -12.48
N ILE A 201 -1.67 -8.69 -12.20
CA ILE A 201 -1.46 -7.36 -12.77
C ILE A 201 -0.03 -7.22 -13.27
N THR A 202 0.16 -6.59 -14.43
CA THR A 202 1.48 -6.17 -14.90
C THR A 202 1.84 -4.87 -14.17
N ILE A 203 2.81 -4.92 -13.26
CA ILE A 203 3.14 -3.75 -12.44
C ILE A 203 4.16 -2.82 -13.11
N GLY A 204 4.86 -3.28 -14.15
CA GLY A 204 5.87 -2.48 -14.83
C GLY A 204 6.67 -3.25 -15.84
N ARG A 205 7.67 -2.59 -16.40
CA ARG A 205 8.64 -3.21 -17.31
C ARG A 205 9.60 -4.14 -16.55
N LYS A 206 10.15 -5.11 -17.25
CA LYS A 206 11.15 -6.04 -16.72
C LYS A 206 12.27 -5.30 -16.00
N PRO A 207 12.53 -5.60 -14.71
CA PRO A 207 13.72 -5.09 -14.02
C PRO A 207 15.00 -5.62 -14.64
N SER A 208 15.97 -4.73 -14.92
CA SER A 208 17.22 -5.13 -15.57
C SER A 208 18.06 -6.11 -14.75
N MET A 209 17.89 -6.12 -13.42
CA MET A 209 18.60 -7.00 -12.49
C MET A 209 17.97 -8.40 -12.34
N LEU A 210 16.78 -8.64 -12.90
CA LEU A 210 16.08 -9.92 -12.82
C LEU A 210 16.05 -10.63 -14.16
N ASN A 211 16.31 -11.93 -14.16
CA ASN A 211 16.09 -12.79 -15.31
C ASN A 211 14.61 -13.22 -15.39
N PRO A 212 14.09 -13.65 -16.56
CA PRO A 212 12.78 -14.27 -16.63
C PRO A 212 12.65 -15.46 -15.66
N GLY A 213 11.55 -15.53 -14.93
CA GLY A 213 11.30 -16.55 -13.91
C GLY A 213 10.26 -16.11 -12.86
N ASN A 214 9.98 -16.99 -11.92
CA ASN A 214 9.09 -16.73 -10.81
C ASN A 214 9.89 -16.42 -9.55
N TYR A 215 9.44 -15.42 -8.78
CA TYR A 215 10.11 -14.93 -7.59
C TYR A 215 9.10 -14.64 -6.48
N TYR A 216 9.55 -14.79 -5.22
CA TYR A 216 8.81 -14.40 -4.04
C TYR A 216 9.32 -13.07 -3.48
N SER A 217 8.42 -12.21 -3.03
CA SER A 217 8.73 -10.96 -2.35
C SER A 217 7.51 -10.45 -1.57
N TYR A 218 7.70 -9.99 -0.33
CA TYR A 218 6.65 -9.32 0.45
C TYR A 218 6.91 -7.82 0.63
N ASP A 219 7.83 -7.25 -0.16
CA ASP A 219 8.07 -5.80 -0.21
C ASP A 219 8.11 -5.22 -1.64
N GLY A 220 8.16 -6.09 -2.66
CA GLY A 220 8.30 -5.69 -4.06
C GLY A 220 9.67 -5.11 -4.42
N ASN A 221 10.63 -5.11 -3.48
CA ASN A 221 11.96 -4.53 -3.68
C ASN A 221 13.06 -5.59 -3.77
N TYR A 222 12.97 -6.66 -2.95
CA TYR A 222 13.94 -7.75 -2.91
C TYR A 222 13.27 -9.07 -3.28
N PHE A 223 13.85 -9.80 -4.22
CA PHE A 223 13.26 -10.98 -4.84
C PHE A 223 14.04 -12.25 -4.52
N TYR A 224 13.32 -13.35 -4.35
CA TYR A 224 13.87 -14.66 -4.01
C TYR A 224 13.31 -15.73 -4.94
N SER A 225 14.13 -16.62 -5.41
CA SER A 225 13.70 -17.79 -6.19
C SER A 225 13.11 -18.91 -5.33
N ASP A 226 13.30 -18.83 -4.01
CA ASP A 226 12.88 -19.83 -3.05
C ASP A 226 12.27 -19.18 -1.80
N LEU A 227 11.09 -19.68 -1.39
CA LEU A 227 10.31 -19.12 -0.28
C LEU A 227 10.99 -19.34 1.08
N LYS A 228 11.66 -20.49 1.27
CA LYS A 228 12.40 -20.79 2.52
C LYS A 228 13.54 -19.80 2.71
N THR A 229 14.33 -19.54 1.66
CA THR A 229 15.44 -18.58 1.67
C THR A 229 14.95 -17.18 2.02
N LEU A 230 13.81 -16.75 1.45
CA LEU A 230 13.14 -15.50 1.82
C LEU A 230 12.83 -15.43 3.31
N LEU A 231 12.20 -16.50 3.85
CA LEU A 231 11.81 -16.53 5.27
C LEU A 231 13.03 -16.52 6.21
N ILE A 232 14.13 -17.17 5.83
CA ILE A 232 15.41 -17.11 6.58
C ILE A 232 15.92 -15.67 6.66
N ASP A 233 16.02 -14.98 5.53
CA ASP A 233 16.50 -13.61 5.48
C ASP A 233 15.59 -12.66 6.27
N TYR A 234 14.28 -12.80 6.14
CA TYR A 234 13.33 -11.94 6.86
C TYR A 234 13.37 -12.15 8.38
N LYS A 235 13.54 -13.39 8.85
CA LYS A 235 13.75 -13.69 10.27
C LYS A 235 15.04 -13.08 10.81
N ASN A 236 16.09 -13.01 9.98
CA ASN A 236 17.38 -12.41 10.32
C ASN A 236 17.41 -10.88 10.07
N GLY A 237 16.32 -10.28 9.60
CA GLY A 237 16.21 -8.83 9.35
C GLY A 237 17.13 -8.33 8.23
N ASN A 238 17.43 -9.16 7.23
CA ASN A 238 18.30 -8.83 6.10
C ASN A 238 17.74 -9.32 4.76
N TYR A 239 18.49 -9.11 3.66
CA TYR A 239 18.15 -9.48 2.29
C TYR A 239 19.35 -10.11 1.54
N ASN A 240 20.30 -10.66 2.28
CA ASN A 240 21.61 -11.07 1.74
C ASN A 240 21.50 -12.16 0.66
N ASN A 241 20.50 -13.03 0.75
CA ASN A 241 20.28 -14.14 -0.17
C ASN A 241 19.26 -13.83 -1.27
N SER A 242 18.74 -12.59 -1.33
CA SER A 242 17.89 -12.18 -2.45
C SER A 242 18.70 -12.12 -3.76
N VAL A 243 18.08 -12.40 -4.90
CA VAL A 243 18.74 -12.39 -6.21
C VAL A 243 19.21 -11.00 -6.62
N ASN A 244 18.74 -9.96 -5.95
CA ASN A 244 19.06 -8.56 -6.20
C ASN A 244 19.49 -7.81 -4.93
N SER A 245 20.19 -8.48 -4.01
CA SER A 245 20.57 -7.97 -2.67
C SER A 245 21.27 -6.61 -2.70
N ASN A 246 22.11 -6.35 -3.70
CA ASN A 246 22.86 -5.10 -3.86
C ASN A 246 22.14 -4.04 -4.69
N ASN A 247 21.01 -4.39 -5.32
CA ASN A 247 20.27 -3.51 -6.22
C ASN A 247 18.76 -3.71 -6.05
N PRO A 248 18.15 -3.15 -4.99
CA PRO A 248 16.71 -3.27 -4.76
C PRO A 248 15.94 -2.65 -5.91
N PHE A 249 14.87 -3.33 -6.33
CA PHE A 249 13.98 -2.85 -7.37
C PHE A 249 13.00 -1.82 -6.80
N TYR A 250 12.87 -0.71 -7.49
CA TYR A 250 11.83 0.29 -7.22
C TYR A 250 11.05 0.50 -8.52
N ASN A 251 9.81 0.04 -8.57
CA ASN A 251 8.94 0.20 -9.73
C ASN A 251 8.73 1.69 -10.03
N TYR A 252 9.12 2.14 -11.23
CA TYR A 252 9.08 3.55 -11.61
C TYR A 252 7.73 4.22 -11.34
N TYR A 253 6.62 3.60 -11.73
CA TYR A 253 5.29 4.18 -11.59
C TYR A 253 4.80 4.23 -10.13
N GLN A 254 5.22 3.27 -9.31
CA GLN A 254 4.88 3.19 -7.89
C GLN A 254 5.70 4.18 -7.04
N TYR A 255 6.95 4.44 -7.48
CA TYR A 255 7.89 5.34 -6.81
C TYR A 255 8.07 6.67 -7.52
N LEU A 256 7.24 7.00 -8.53
CA LEU A 256 7.19 8.33 -9.11
C LEU A 256 6.48 9.28 -8.15
N SER A 257 7.10 10.44 -7.88
CA SER A 257 6.48 11.44 -7.02
C SER A 257 5.22 12.02 -7.67
N PHE A 258 4.17 12.25 -6.86
CA PHE A 258 2.99 12.99 -7.29
C PHE A 258 3.29 14.41 -7.76
N ARG A 259 4.44 14.98 -7.37
CA ARG A 259 4.92 16.28 -7.84
C ARG A 259 5.67 16.21 -9.18
N SER A 260 5.40 15.19 -9.97
CA SER A 260 5.76 15.08 -11.38
C SER A 260 4.67 15.65 -12.29
N GLN A 261 4.99 15.74 -13.58
CA GLN A 261 4.04 16.00 -14.67
C GLN A 261 4.08 14.84 -15.64
N THR A 262 2.94 14.50 -16.23
CA THR A 262 2.89 13.60 -17.38
C THR A 262 3.21 14.33 -18.69
N ASN A 263 3.77 13.62 -19.66
CA ASN A 263 3.94 14.10 -21.03
C ASN A 263 2.65 13.98 -21.87
N TYR A 264 1.62 13.34 -21.32
CA TYR A 264 0.32 13.20 -22.00
C TYR A 264 -0.54 14.44 -21.82
N ASN A 265 -1.34 14.74 -22.86
CA ASN A 265 -2.34 15.80 -22.84
C ASN A 265 -3.76 15.26 -22.62
N ALA A 266 -4.75 16.13 -22.59
CA ALA A 266 -6.15 15.79 -22.38
C ALA A 266 -6.70 14.83 -23.45
N ASP A 267 -6.29 15.00 -24.70
CA ASP A 267 -6.76 14.17 -25.82
C ASP A 267 -6.18 12.74 -25.72
N ASN A 268 -4.92 12.58 -25.31
CA ASN A 268 -4.34 11.27 -25.03
C ASN A 268 -5.14 10.55 -23.93
N ILE A 269 -5.42 11.22 -22.82
CA ILE A 269 -6.22 10.63 -21.73
C ILE A 269 -7.61 10.23 -22.25
N ASN A 270 -8.28 11.09 -23.01
CA ASN A 270 -9.60 10.79 -23.57
C ASN A 270 -9.54 9.63 -24.58
N GLN A 271 -8.49 9.54 -25.38
CA GLN A 271 -8.28 8.43 -26.32
C GLN A 271 -8.14 7.10 -25.56
N TYR A 272 -7.29 7.04 -24.52
CA TYR A 272 -7.14 5.85 -23.69
C TYR A 272 -8.47 5.46 -23.02
N LEU A 273 -9.14 6.40 -22.36
CA LEU A 273 -10.41 6.17 -21.70
C LEU A 273 -11.50 5.72 -22.68
N GLY A 274 -11.56 6.31 -23.87
CA GLY A 274 -12.49 5.90 -24.93
C GLY A 274 -12.24 4.48 -25.43
N ALA A 275 -11.00 3.99 -25.38
CA ALA A 275 -10.66 2.61 -25.72
C ALA A 275 -11.01 1.60 -24.60
N ARG A 276 -11.08 2.04 -23.36
CA ARG A 276 -11.28 1.19 -22.16
C ARG A 276 -12.69 1.30 -21.54
N THR A 277 -13.43 2.35 -21.86
CA THR A 277 -14.76 2.64 -21.25
C THR A 277 -15.81 2.91 -22.31
N THR A 278 -17.03 3.17 -21.85
CA THR A 278 -18.15 3.66 -22.68
C THR A 278 -18.56 5.04 -22.19
N SER A 279 -19.42 5.72 -22.96
CA SER A 279 -19.96 7.05 -22.59
C SER A 279 -20.74 7.06 -21.25
N ASN A 280 -21.13 5.90 -20.73
CA ASN A 280 -21.78 5.77 -19.43
C ASN A 280 -20.80 5.84 -18.25
N SER A 281 -19.51 5.66 -18.50
CA SER A 281 -18.49 5.77 -17.46
C SER A 281 -18.34 7.22 -17.01
N LYS A 282 -18.20 7.45 -15.71
CA LYS A 282 -17.89 8.77 -15.14
C LYS A 282 -16.48 9.26 -15.46
N LEU A 283 -15.58 8.38 -15.91
CA LEU A 283 -14.25 8.74 -16.40
C LEU A 283 -14.24 9.09 -17.89
N TYR A 284 -15.30 8.78 -18.65
CA TYR A 284 -15.34 9.07 -20.08
C TYR A 284 -15.19 10.58 -20.34
N ASN A 285 -14.23 10.93 -21.22
CA ASN A 285 -13.92 12.31 -21.62
C ASN A 285 -13.53 13.27 -20.47
N THR A 286 -12.85 12.78 -19.45
CA THR A 286 -12.38 13.57 -18.29
C THR A 286 -10.92 14.06 -18.40
N GLY A 287 -10.25 13.80 -19.52
CA GLY A 287 -8.83 14.13 -19.72
C GLY A 287 -8.50 15.58 -19.40
N LYS A 288 -9.37 16.51 -19.84
CA LYS A 288 -9.18 17.93 -19.53
C LYS A 288 -9.19 18.22 -18.03
N ALA A 289 -10.10 17.60 -17.28
CA ALA A 289 -10.20 17.84 -15.84
C ALA A 289 -8.94 17.37 -15.09
N PHE A 290 -8.36 16.22 -15.47
CA PHE A 290 -7.11 15.73 -14.88
C PHE A 290 -5.91 16.61 -15.23
N ILE A 291 -5.79 17.06 -16.48
CA ILE A 291 -4.70 17.96 -16.91
C ILE A 291 -4.83 19.33 -16.26
N ASP A 292 -6.04 19.88 -16.17
CA ASP A 292 -6.28 21.15 -15.48
C ASP A 292 -5.91 21.04 -14.00
N ALA A 293 -6.27 19.94 -13.32
CA ALA A 293 -5.90 19.70 -11.93
C ALA A 293 -4.37 19.55 -11.75
N GLN A 294 -3.67 18.88 -12.67
CA GLN A 294 -2.21 18.85 -12.67
C GLN A 294 -1.63 20.26 -12.78
N ASN A 295 -2.09 21.04 -13.74
CA ASN A 295 -1.58 22.38 -14.00
C ASN A 295 -1.86 23.34 -12.86
N TYR A 296 -3.00 23.16 -12.17
CA TYR A 296 -3.44 24.04 -11.10
C TYR A 296 -2.87 23.65 -9.72
N TYR A 297 -2.87 22.37 -9.38
CA TYR A 297 -2.49 21.87 -8.03
C TYR A 297 -1.11 21.20 -8.00
N GLY A 298 -0.46 21.04 -9.16
CA GLY A 298 0.86 20.41 -9.27
C GLY A 298 0.87 18.94 -8.83
N VAL A 299 -0.18 18.21 -9.17
CA VAL A 299 -0.32 16.79 -8.88
C VAL A 299 -0.45 16.01 -10.18
N ASN A 300 0.42 15.05 -10.43
CA ASN A 300 0.49 14.30 -11.68
C ASN A 300 -0.88 13.74 -12.11
N ALA A 301 -1.31 14.12 -13.31
CA ALA A 301 -2.63 13.78 -13.86
C ALA A 301 -2.84 12.26 -14.01
N ILE A 302 -1.81 11.52 -14.46
CA ILE A 302 -1.92 10.07 -14.67
C ILE A 302 -1.89 9.31 -13.36
N LEU A 303 -1.11 9.74 -12.35
CA LEU A 303 -1.19 9.14 -11.01
C LEU A 303 -2.58 9.32 -10.39
N MET A 304 -3.19 10.51 -10.53
CA MET A 304 -4.57 10.73 -10.07
C MET A 304 -5.56 9.87 -10.85
N LEU A 305 -5.44 9.80 -12.18
CA LEU A 305 -6.30 8.98 -13.02
C LEU A 305 -6.18 7.49 -12.68
N ALA A 306 -4.96 6.99 -12.46
CA ALA A 306 -4.68 5.61 -12.08
C ALA A 306 -5.40 5.24 -10.76
N ILE A 307 -5.34 6.12 -9.75
CA ILE A 307 -6.13 5.95 -8.52
C ILE A 307 -7.63 5.95 -8.84
N GLY A 308 -8.10 6.93 -9.61
CA GLY A 308 -9.53 7.01 -9.98
C GLY A 308 -10.03 5.76 -10.72
N ILE A 309 -9.22 5.17 -11.60
CA ILE A 309 -9.54 3.90 -12.27
C ILE A 309 -9.62 2.76 -11.26
N ASN A 310 -8.62 2.65 -10.38
CA ASN A 310 -8.56 1.59 -9.36
C ASN A 310 -9.75 1.63 -8.41
N GLU A 311 -10.11 2.81 -7.90
CA GLU A 311 -11.17 3.00 -6.90
C GLU A 311 -12.58 2.89 -7.49
N SER A 312 -12.75 3.31 -8.74
CA SER A 312 -14.09 3.39 -9.35
C SER A 312 -14.39 2.30 -10.36
N GLY A 313 -13.45 1.38 -10.63
CA GLY A 313 -13.61 0.40 -11.72
C GLY A 313 -13.86 1.10 -13.06
N TYR A 314 -12.96 1.97 -13.47
CA TYR A 314 -13.12 2.81 -14.66
C TYR A 314 -14.38 3.69 -14.62
N GLY A 315 -14.71 4.27 -13.46
CA GLY A 315 -15.87 5.17 -13.31
C GLY A 315 -17.24 4.47 -13.33
N ASN A 316 -17.27 3.15 -13.16
CA ASN A 316 -18.51 2.35 -13.24
C ASN A 316 -19.05 1.91 -11.87
N SER A 317 -18.33 2.15 -10.77
CA SER A 317 -18.81 1.81 -9.43
C SER A 317 -20.10 2.56 -9.09
N SER A 318 -20.95 1.98 -8.22
CA SER A 318 -22.18 2.61 -7.77
C SER A 318 -21.96 4.01 -7.18
N ILE A 319 -20.88 4.17 -6.38
CA ILE A 319 -20.52 5.45 -5.77
C ILE A 319 -20.14 6.47 -6.85
N SER A 320 -19.32 6.09 -7.83
CA SER A 320 -18.96 7.00 -8.92
C SER A 320 -20.17 7.42 -9.75
N GLN A 321 -21.08 6.48 -10.05
CA GLN A 321 -22.26 6.73 -10.87
C GLN A 321 -23.29 7.64 -10.16
N THR A 322 -23.52 7.44 -8.87
CA THR A 322 -24.58 8.15 -8.13
C THR A 322 -24.09 9.43 -7.45
N LYS A 323 -22.79 9.54 -7.14
CA LYS A 323 -22.22 10.63 -6.36
C LYS A 323 -21.11 11.40 -7.06
N ASN A 324 -20.78 11.08 -8.32
CA ASN A 324 -19.62 11.62 -9.05
C ASN A 324 -18.28 11.46 -8.29
N ASN A 325 -18.19 10.47 -7.38
CA ASN A 325 -17.04 10.26 -6.50
C ASN A 325 -16.18 9.13 -7.06
N LEU A 326 -15.09 9.50 -7.70
CA LEU A 326 -14.16 8.57 -8.36
C LEU A 326 -13.16 7.91 -7.40
N PHE A 327 -12.94 8.50 -6.23
CA PHE A 327 -11.84 8.12 -5.32
C PHE A 327 -12.33 7.49 -4.01
N GLY A 328 -13.61 7.18 -3.89
CA GLY A 328 -14.16 6.64 -2.64
C GLY A 328 -14.08 7.60 -1.45
N ILE A 329 -14.03 8.91 -1.71
CA ILE A 329 -13.86 9.94 -0.68
C ILE A 329 -14.96 9.81 0.39
N ASN A 330 -14.54 9.62 1.68
CA ASN A 330 -15.38 9.41 2.85
C ASN A 330 -16.30 8.16 2.76
N ALA A 331 -16.04 7.22 1.85
CA ALA A 331 -16.68 5.93 1.89
C ALA A 331 -16.11 5.12 3.08
N VAL A 332 -16.98 4.70 4.01
CA VAL A 332 -16.59 3.81 5.12
C VAL A 332 -17.11 2.40 4.86
N ASP A 333 -16.33 1.39 5.20
CA ASP A 333 -16.62 -0.02 4.87
C ASP A 333 -17.99 -0.51 5.37
N ALA A 334 -18.44 0.00 6.52
CA ALA A 334 -19.75 -0.37 7.09
C ALA A 334 -20.95 0.17 6.30
N SER A 335 -20.81 1.29 5.55
CA SER A 335 -21.88 1.91 4.79
C SER A 335 -21.36 2.78 3.62
N PRO A 336 -20.60 2.22 2.67
CA PRO A 336 -19.86 3.01 1.68
C PRO A 336 -20.77 3.88 0.81
N GLY A 337 -21.94 3.35 0.43
CA GLY A 337 -22.91 4.09 -0.38
C GLY A 337 -23.57 5.28 0.35
N GLN A 338 -23.68 5.25 1.67
CA GLN A 338 -24.28 6.34 2.45
C GLN A 338 -23.26 7.41 2.85
N SER A 339 -22.08 6.97 3.34
CA SER A 339 -21.05 7.85 3.89
C SER A 339 -20.25 8.61 2.83
N ALA A 340 -20.09 8.06 1.62
CA ALA A 340 -19.29 8.67 0.56
C ALA A 340 -19.78 10.08 0.19
N THR A 341 -18.85 11.00 0.02
CA THR A 341 -19.11 12.39 -0.40
C THR A 341 -19.76 12.42 -1.78
N SER A 342 -20.78 13.27 -1.97
CA SER A 342 -21.36 13.59 -3.26
C SER A 342 -20.74 14.87 -3.83
N PHE A 343 -20.45 14.88 -5.13
CA PHE A 343 -19.91 16.03 -5.85
C PHE A 343 -20.91 16.50 -6.92
N ASN A 344 -20.93 17.82 -7.22
CA ASN A 344 -21.77 18.37 -8.26
C ASN A 344 -21.35 17.87 -9.65
N SER A 345 -20.05 17.67 -9.85
CA SER A 345 -19.47 17.15 -11.09
C SER A 345 -18.26 16.24 -10.80
N VAL A 346 -17.86 15.45 -11.79
CA VAL A 346 -16.62 14.68 -11.75
C VAL A 346 -15.40 15.60 -11.67
N SER A 347 -15.44 16.76 -12.32
CA SER A 347 -14.36 17.76 -12.25
C SER A 347 -14.20 18.31 -10.83
N ASP A 348 -15.30 18.55 -10.10
CA ASP A 348 -15.22 18.98 -8.70
C ASP A 348 -14.58 17.89 -7.82
N CYS A 349 -14.91 16.63 -8.06
CA CYS A 349 -14.29 15.50 -7.37
C CYS A 349 -12.78 15.44 -7.62
N ILE A 350 -12.34 15.58 -8.87
CA ILE A 350 -10.91 15.57 -9.25
C ILE A 350 -10.16 16.73 -8.59
N ASN A 351 -10.73 17.94 -8.64
CA ASN A 351 -10.15 19.13 -8.01
C ASN A 351 -10.05 18.98 -6.49
N ASP A 352 -11.10 18.49 -5.84
CA ASP A 352 -11.14 18.28 -4.39
C ASP A 352 -10.11 17.22 -3.96
N PHE A 353 -9.98 16.15 -4.75
CA PHE A 353 -8.97 15.13 -4.52
C PHE A 353 -7.55 15.68 -4.63
N ALA A 354 -7.23 16.41 -5.70
CA ALA A 354 -5.91 17.00 -5.90
C ALA A 354 -5.56 18.03 -4.80
N PHE A 355 -6.52 18.86 -4.42
CA PHE A 355 -6.33 19.96 -3.49
C PHE A 355 -6.40 19.51 -2.03
N LYS A 356 -7.58 19.02 -1.57
CA LYS A 356 -7.80 18.75 -0.15
C LYS A 356 -7.19 17.42 0.30
N TYR A 357 -7.27 16.37 -0.55
CA TYR A 357 -6.81 15.05 -0.15
C TYR A 357 -5.33 14.85 -0.43
N LEU A 358 -4.86 15.08 -1.64
CA LEU A 358 -3.44 14.92 -1.95
C LEU A 358 -2.63 16.07 -1.36
N SER A 359 -2.76 17.28 -1.89
CA SER A 359 -1.91 18.42 -1.47
C SER A 359 -2.11 18.83 -0.01
N GLY A 360 -3.34 18.75 0.52
CA GLY A 360 -3.66 19.16 1.89
C GLY A 360 -3.44 18.09 2.96
N ARG A 361 -3.18 16.84 2.57
CA ARG A 361 -3.07 15.73 3.53
C ARG A 361 -1.90 14.80 3.20
N PHE A 362 -2.04 13.95 2.16
CA PHE A 362 -1.08 12.88 1.88
C PHE A 362 0.30 13.40 1.40
N LEU A 363 0.36 14.58 0.81
CA LEU A 363 1.61 15.22 0.38
C LEU A 363 2.06 16.32 1.36
N GLN A 364 1.41 16.44 2.53
CA GLN A 364 1.68 17.45 3.54
C GLN A 364 2.46 16.85 4.72
N PRO A 365 3.75 17.16 4.91
CA PRO A 365 4.61 16.54 5.92
C PRO A 365 4.15 16.68 7.37
N GLY A 366 3.29 17.63 7.71
CA GLY A 366 2.69 17.79 9.03
C GLY A 366 1.49 16.87 9.28
N ASP A 367 0.86 16.33 8.24
CA ASP A 367 -0.31 15.45 8.35
C ASP A 367 0.12 14.02 8.73
N PHE A 368 -0.68 13.36 9.59
CA PHE A 368 -0.41 11.98 10.04
C PHE A 368 -0.47 10.93 8.91
N ARG A 369 -1.00 11.30 7.74
CA ARG A 369 -1.09 10.45 6.54
C ARG A 369 0.12 10.57 5.63
N TYR A 370 1.03 11.51 5.88
CA TYR A 370 2.21 11.70 5.07
C TYR A 370 3.29 10.66 5.40
N PHE A 371 3.64 9.84 4.41
CA PHE A 371 4.73 8.85 4.45
C PHE A 371 5.62 8.92 3.20
N GLY A 372 5.57 10.02 2.45
CA GLY A 372 6.24 10.24 1.16
C GLY A 372 5.23 10.55 0.05
N ALA A 373 5.64 11.31 -0.94
CA ALA A 373 4.78 11.84 -2.00
C ALA A 373 4.70 10.90 -3.23
N ASN A 374 4.57 9.60 -3.02
CA ASN A 374 4.46 8.58 -4.06
C ASN A 374 3.41 7.53 -3.67
N LEU A 375 3.00 6.66 -4.59
CA LEU A 375 2.03 5.59 -4.28
C LEU A 375 2.57 4.69 -3.15
N GLY A 376 3.80 4.22 -3.29
CA GLY A 376 4.50 3.45 -2.26
C GLY A 376 3.88 2.10 -1.94
N ASN A 377 4.10 1.62 -0.72
CA ASN A 377 3.63 0.35 -0.20
C ASN A 377 3.15 0.52 1.27
N LYS A 378 2.92 -0.55 2.01
CA LYS A 378 2.44 -0.45 3.41
C LYS A 378 3.48 0.16 4.38
N TYR A 379 4.71 0.36 3.94
CA TYR A 379 5.77 0.96 4.74
C TYR A 379 5.94 2.47 4.51
N GLN A 380 5.78 2.93 3.27
CA GLN A 380 5.94 4.31 2.86
C GLN A 380 5.00 4.69 1.70
N GLY A 381 4.79 5.99 1.46
CA GLY A 381 3.89 6.53 0.45
C GLY A 381 2.41 6.53 0.87
N LEU A 382 1.53 6.77 -0.09
CA LEU A 382 0.09 6.88 0.15
C LEU A 382 -0.51 5.60 0.71
N THR A 383 -0.07 4.44 0.23
CA THR A 383 -0.61 3.10 0.58
C THR A 383 -0.67 2.85 2.08
N VAL A 384 0.23 3.46 2.86
CA VAL A 384 0.27 3.28 4.34
C VAL A 384 -1.05 3.61 5.00
N LYS A 385 -1.73 4.69 4.57
CA LYS A 385 -2.95 5.22 5.20
C LYS A 385 -4.15 5.34 4.25
N TYR A 386 -3.97 5.04 2.95
CA TYR A 386 -5.04 5.18 1.98
C TYR A 386 -5.94 3.95 1.90
N ALA A 387 -5.37 2.76 1.86
CA ALA A 387 -6.11 1.53 1.62
C ALA A 387 -5.72 0.39 2.59
N SER A 388 -6.63 -0.55 2.82
CA SER A 388 -6.36 -1.81 3.53
C SER A 388 -5.70 -2.87 2.66
N ASP A 389 -5.80 -2.78 1.34
CA ASP A 389 -5.11 -3.66 0.39
C ASP A 389 -3.58 -3.51 0.54
N ALA A 390 -2.88 -4.61 0.85
CA ALA A 390 -1.44 -4.62 1.06
C ALA A 390 -0.65 -4.19 -0.19
N TYR A 391 -1.20 -4.38 -1.37
CA TYR A 391 -0.57 -4.11 -2.67
C TYR A 391 -1.29 -3.01 -3.47
N TRP A 392 -2.07 -2.17 -2.81
CA TRP A 392 -2.84 -1.10 -3.44
C TRP A 392 -1.97 -0.16 -4.30
N GLY A 393 -0.77 0.19 -3.82
CA GLY A 393 0.16 1.05 -4.56
C GLY A 393 0.63 0.43 -5.88
N GLU A 394 0.85 -0.89 -5.92
CA GLU A 394 1.17 -1.62 -7.15
C GLU A 394 -0.03 -1.67 -8.10
N LYS A 395 -1.24 -1.88 -7.57
CA LYS A 395 -2.47 -1.91 -8.37
C LYS A 395 -2.78 -0.56 -8.99
N ALA A 396 -2.56 0.53 -8.27
CA ALA A 396 -2.65 1.87 -8.84
C ALA A 396 -1.54 2.12 -9.88
N ALA A 397 -0.29 1.72 -9.60
CA ALA A 397 0.82 1.84 -10.53
C ALA A 397 0.62 1.04 -11.83
N HIS A 398 -0.06 -0.12 -11.76
CA HIS A 398 -0.45 -0.89 -12.93
C HIS A 398 -1.23 -0.07 -13.95
N TYR A 399 -2.18 0.76 -13.51
CA TYR A 399 -2.97 1.58 -14.44
C TYR A 399 -2.13 2.70 -15.07
N TYR A 400 -1.14 3.24 -14.36
CA TYR A 400 -0.20 4.15 -15.00
C TYR A 400 0.64 3.44 -16.07
N TYR A 401 1.16 2.24 -15.74
CA TYR A 401 1.88 1.41 -16.69
C TYR A 401 1.05 1.11 -17.94
N ASP A 402 -0.23 0.69 -17.80
CA ASP A 402 -1.12 0.36 -18.92
C ASP A 402 -1.39 1.59 -19.81
N ILE A 403 -1.52 2.79 -19.22
CA ILE A 403 -1.65 4.04 -19.98
C ILE A 403 -0.37 4.35 -20.75
N ASP A 404 0.78 4.26 -20.10
CA ASP A 404 2.07 4.59 -20.70
C ASP A 404 2.47 3.58 -21.79
N GLU A 405 2.18 2.28 -21.56
CA GLU A 405 2.34 1.22 -22.58
C GLU A 405 1.47 1.47 -23.80
N TYR A 406 0.19 1.86 -23.60
CA TYR A 406 -0.75 2.15 -24.69
C TYR A 406 -0.22 3.22 -25.66
N PHE A 407 0.58 4.17 -25.17
CA PHE A 407 1.21 5.25 -25.96
C PHE A 407 2.70 5.04 -26.25
N GLY A 408 3.27 3.89 -25.95
CA GLY A 408 4.65 3.57 -26.25
C GLY A 408 5.67 4.15 -25.27
N PHE A 409 5.33 4.28 -23.98
CA PHE A 409 6.24 4.60 -22.87
C PHE A 409 6.88 6.00 -22.95
N GLN A 410 6.07 7.06 -23.03
CA GLN A 410 6.58 8.44 -23.06
C GLN A 410 6.96 8.99 -21.67
N ASP A 411 6.38 8.41 -20.60
CA ASP A 411 6.63 8.82 -19.22
C ASP A 411 7.63 7.90 -18.49
N TYR A 412 7.81 6.65 -18.95
CA TYR A 412 8.72 5.70 -18.33
C TYR A 412 10.16 6.20 -18.32
N ASN A 413 10.77 6.26 -17.13
CA ASN A 413 12.13 6.78 -16.93
C ASN A 413 12.34 8.21 -17.47
N TYR A 414 11.27 9.00 -17.65
CA TYR A 414 11.38 10.37 -18.12
C TYR A 414 12.15 11.25 -17.13
N TYR A 415 11.89 11.11 -15.83
CA TYR A 415 12.60 11.86 -14.79
C TYR A 415 13.80 11.11 -14.22
N SER A 416 14.81 11.86 -13.79
CA SER A 416 15.76 11.38 -12.80
C SER A 416 15.07 11.31 -11.44
N THR A 417 15.02 10.11 -10.83
CA THR A 417 14.37 9.89 -9.53
C THR A 417 15.32 9.23 -8.56
N ALA A 418 15.11 9.49 -7.27
CA ALA A 418 15.84 8.82 -6.21
C ALA A 418 14.89 8.52 -5.04
N VAL A 419 15.29 7.59 -4.19
CA VAL A 419 14.56 7.22 -2.98
C VAL A 419 15.44 7.38 -1.75
N LEU A 420 14.83 7.74 -0.62
CA LEU A 420 15.53 7.81 0.66
C LEU A 420 16.09 6.42 0.99
N ASN A 421 17.39 6.33 1.27
CA ASN A 421 18.13 5.07 1.35
C ASN A 421 18.00 4.35 2.71
N SER A 422 17.53 5.04 3.73
CA SER A 422 17.30 4.51 5.08
C SER A 422 16.19 5.27 5.79
N ASP A 423 15.77 4.80 6.96
CA ASP A 423 14.96 5.59 7.88
C ASP A 423 15.84 6.63 8.58
N TYR A 424 15.32 7.85 8.66
CA TYR A 424 16.01 8.94 9.33
C TYR A 424 15.08 9.69 10.27
N ASN A 425 15.56 9.95 11.49
CA ASN A 425 14.87 10.80 12.45
C ASN A 425 15.64 12.11 12.61
N ASN A 426 14.98 13.24 12.33
CA ASN A 426 15.50 14.60 12.52
C ASN A 426 16.85 14.91 11.80
N THR A 427 17.13 14.23 10.69
CA THR A 427 18.42 14.35 9.98
C THR A 427 18.25 14.91 8.57
N VAL A 428 17.32 14.35 7.77
CA VAL A 428 17.18 14.68 6.35
C VAL A 428 16.10 15.72 6.17
N TYR A 429 16.51 16.97 6.01
CA TYR A 429 15.62 18.10 5.80
C TYR A 429 15.63 18.56 4.33
N ALA A 430 14.45 18.83 3.80
CA ALA A 430 14.28 19.68 2.64
C ALA A 430 14.56 21.13 3.04
N LYS A 431 15.40 21.82 2.27
CA LYS A 431 15.88 23.17 2.58
C LYS A 431 15.56 24.16 1.47
N LYS A 432 15.38 25.44 1.84
CA LYS A 432 15.20 26.56 0.91
C LYS A 432 16.44 26.80 0.05
N ASP A 433 17.63 26.68 0.65
CA ASP A 433 18.93 26.91 0.04
C ASP A 433 19.93 25.87 0.56
N PRO A 434 20.73 25.20 -0.28
CA PRO A 434 21.74 24.27 0.17
C PRO A 434 22.79 24.94 1.07
N ASN A 435 23.10 26.23 0.83
CA ASN A 435 24.07 27.00 1.62
C ASN A 435 23.49 27.58 2.93
N GLY A 436 22.17 27.52 3.11
CA GLY A 436 21.49 27.99 4.30
C GLY A 436 21.68 27.05 5.49
N TYR A 437 22.62 27.34 6.38
CA TYR A 437 22.89 26.53 7.58
C TYR A 437 21.91 26.81 8.73
N ASN A 438 21.11 27.85 8.63
CA ASN A 438 20.19 28.27 9.69
C ASN A 438 18.98 27.33 9.78
N VAL A 439 18.47 27.12 11.01
CA VAL A 439 17.26 26.36 11.27
C VAL A 439 16.07 26.89 10.45
N SER A 440 16.03 28.20 10.21
CA SER A 440 15.04 28.89 9.38
C SER A 440 15.06 28.50 7.89
N SER A 441 16.09 27.81 7.40
CA SER A 441 16.13 27.29 6.03
C SER A 441 15.53 25.89 5.86
N LYS A 442 15.12 25.24 6.95
CA LYS A 442 14.52 23.92 6.95
C LYS A 442 13.02 24.04 6.76
N TYR A 443 12.48 23.34 5.77
CA TYR A 443 11.05 23.27 5.53
C TYR A 443 10.41 22.05 6.21
N TYR A 444 10.78 20.84 5.78
CA TYR A 444 10.21 19.59 6.27
C TYR A 444 11.26 18.47 6.23
N GLN A 445 10.87 17.28 6.71
CA GLN A 445 11.75 16.13 6.83
C GLN A 445 11.31 14.98 5.95
N TYR A 446 12.30 14.31 5.35
CA TYR A 446 12.14 12.96 4.83
C TYR A 446 12.51 11.96 5.94
N ARG A 447 11.66 10.98 6.21
CA ARG A 447 11.82 10.07 7.36
C ARG A 447 11.88 8.59 6.98
N LYS A 448 11.08 8.17 6.00
CA LYS A 448 10.87 6.76 5.66
C LYS A 448 11.69 6.34 4.45
N LYS A 449 12.47 5.26 4.59
CA LYS A 449 13.17 4.61 3.48
C LYS A 449 12.20 4.38 2.31
N GLY A 450 12.63 4.69 1.10
CA GLY A 450 11.80 4.56 -0.10
C GLY A 450 10.96 5.79 -0.45
N SER A 451 10.90 6.85 0.42
CA SER A 451 10.28 8.12 0.03
C SER A 451 10.97 8.66 -1.20
N ALA A 452 10.18 8.87 -2.27
CA ALA A 452 10.72 9.17 -3.60
C ALA A 452 10.81 10.68 -3.85
N ILE A 453 11.81 11.08 -4.61
CA ILE A 453 12.03 12.47 -5.06
C ILE A 453 12.29 12.51 -6.56
N ILE A 454 11.98 13.64 -7.19
CA ILE A 454 12.38 13.96 -8.56
C ILE A 454 13.57 14.92 -8.51
N ILE A 455 14.66 14.52 -9.15
CA ILE A 455 15.88 15.32 -9.24
C ILE A 455 15.74 16.26 -10.43
N LEU A 456 15.68 17.57 -10.17
CA LEU A 456 15.64 18.60 -11.19
C LEU A 456 17.04 19.03 -11.61
N ASP A 457 17.99 19.03 -10.65
CA ASP A 457 19.38 19.41 -10.86
C ASP A 457 20.29 18.86 -9.75
N GLU A 458 21.60 18.80 -10.02
CA GLU A 458 22.63 18.51 -9.04
C GLU A 458 23.46 19.75 -8.80
N VAL A 459 23.53 20.21 -7.55
CA VAL A 459 24.23 21.43 -7.17
C VAL A 459 25.28 21.15 -6.09
N LYS A 460 26.24 22.07 -5.94
CA LYS A 460 27.21 22.04 -4.84
C LYS A 460 26.65 22.76 -3.63
N GLY A 461 26.88 22.19 -2.47
CA GLY A 461 26.49 22.76 -1.18
C GLY A 461 27.48 22.33 -0.06
N PRO A 462 27.15 22.63 1.18
CA PRO A 462 27.95 22.23 2.33
C PRO A 462 28.16 20.72 2.39
N SER A 463 29.33 20.30 2.85
CA SER A 463 29.62 18.87 3.02
C SER A 463 28.70 18.23 4.06
N VAL A 464 28.07 17.12 3.68
CA VAL A 464 27.27 16.26 4.54
C VAL A 464 27.84 14.85 4.43
N ASN A 465 28.33 14.28 5.52
CA ASN A 465 29.01 12.99 5.54
C ASN A 465 30.10 12.85 4.46
N GLY A 466 30.90 13.91 4.26
CA GLY A 466 31.97 13.95 3.26
C GLY A 466 31.52 14.24 1.81
N ASN A 467 30.22 14.32 1.53
CA ASN A 467 29.68 14.58 0.20
C ASN A 467 29.19 16.04 0.10
N THR A 468 29.57 16.74 -0.98
CA THR A 468 29.16 18.13 -1.27
C THR A 468 28.07 18.24 -2.33
N THR A 469 27.58 17.11 -2.85
CA THR A 469 26.49 17.09 -3.84
C THR A 469 25.14 17.20 -3.14
N TRP A 470 24.29 18.09 -3.65
CA TRP A 470 22.91 18.28 -3.24
C TRP A 470 22.01 18.13 -4.45
N TYR A 471 20.80 17.59 -4.23
CA TYR A 471 19.77 17.55 -5.25
C TYR A 471 18.81 18.73 -5.08
N LYS A 472 18.58 19.46 -6.18
CA LYS A 472 17.41 20.32 -6.35
C LYS A 472 16.24 19.42 -6.74
N VAL A 473 15.18 19.38 -5.95
CA VAL A 473 14.05 18.45 -6.11
C VAL A 473 12.71 19.18 -6.05
N THR A 474 11.65 18.59 -6.60
CA THR A 474 10.29 19.10 -6.40
C THR A 474 9.90 19.01 -4.93
N SER A 475 9.19 20.00 -4.41
CA SER A 475 8.70 19.99 -3.03
C SER A 475 7.45 19.12 -2.89
N ASP A 476 7.39 18.27 -1.87
CA ASP A 476 6.21 17.47 -1.56
C ASP A 476 5.03 18.36 -1.14
N PRO A 477 5.16 19.25 -0.12
CA PRO A 477 4.14 20.25 0.16
C PRO A 477 4.17 21.39 -0.83
N THR A 478 3.05 22.11 -0.95
CA THR A 478 3.02 23.38 -1.68
C THR A 478 3.83 24.45 -0.94
N ILE A 479 4.58 25.24 -1.70
CA ILE A 479 5.38 26.37 -1.21
C ILE A 479 4.90 27.63 -1.94
N ASP A 480 4.68 28.74 -1.24
CA ASP A 480 4.20 29.98 -1.84
C ASP A 480 5.24 30.69 -2.72
N GLY A 481 4.81 31.77 -3.39
CA GLY A 481 5.68 32.59 -4.24
C GLY A 481 6.86 33.22 -3.50
N ASN A 482 6.78 33.38 -2.18
CA ASN A 482 7.84 33.88 -1.32
C ASN A 482 8.76 32.78 -0.77
N MET A 483 8.57 31.53 -1.20
CA MET A 483 9.26 30.35 -0.67
C MET A 483 8.97 30.10 0.82
N GLU A 484 7.77 30.47 1.28
CA GLU A 484 7.31 30.16 2.62
C GLU A 484 6.55 28.82 2.65
N TYR A 485 6.89 28.00 3.62
CA TYR A 485 6.19 26.77 3.95
C TYR A 485 5.06 27.07 4.94
N TYR A 486 3.87 26.58 4.66
CA TYR A 486 2.73 26.72 5.55
C TYR A 486 2.45 25.41 6.28
N ASP A 487 2.50 25.48 7.59
CA ASP A 487 2.14 24.40 8.49
C ASP A 487 0.62 24.15 8.49
N ASP A 488 0.23 22.96 8.88
CA ASP A 488 -1.09 22.34 8.80
C ASP A 488 -2.29 23.20 9.23
N ASN A 489 -2.10 24.04 10.25
CA ASN A 489 -3.21 24.79 10.87
C ASN A 489 -3.82 25.86 9.96
N THR A 490 -3.18 26.17 8.83
CA THR A 490 -3.64 27.21 7.90
C THR A 490 -4.22 26.65 6.60
N TYR A 491 -4.06 25.33 6.33
CA TYR A 491 -4.51 24.72 5.09
C TYR A 491 -6.04 24.52 5.02
N TYR A 492 -6.72 24.49 6.17
CA TYR A 492 -8.19 24.42 6.27
C TYR A 492 -8.89 25.77 6.14
N SER A 493 -8.17 26.85 5.84
CA SER A 493 -8.78 28.14 5.49
C SER A 493 -9.58 27.96 4.20
N THR A 494 -10.85 28.33 4.24
CA THR A 494 -11.85 28.23 3.16
C THR A 494 -11.51 29.09 1.93
N THR A 495 -10.40 29.81 1.95
CA THR A 495 -9.94 30.62 0.83
C THR A 495 -8.84 29.89 0.08
N PRO A 496 -9.04 29.48 -1.19
CA PRO A 496 -7.98 28.94 -2.02
C PRO A 496 -6.85 29.95 -2.10
N ARG A 497 -5.68 29.62 -1.59
CA ARG A 497 -4.52 30.50 -1.72
C ARG A 497 -3.93 30.33 -3.12
N ILE A 498 -4.39 31.15 -4.04
CA ILE A 498 -4.21 31.10 -5.49
C ILE A 498 -2.75 31.29 -5.95
N ASN A 499 -1.84 31.62 -5.04
CA ASN A 499 -0.46 31.99 -5.37
C ASN A 499 0.57 30.88 -5.08
N TYR A 500 0.13 29.65 -4.87
CA TYR A 500 1.04 28.55 -4.62
C TYR A 500 1.49 27.93 -5.94
N LEU A 501 2.66 28.31 -6.36
CA LEU A 501 3.32 27.64 -7.47
C LEU A 501 3.84 26.29 -6.98
N TRP A 502 3.12 25.23 -7.35
CA TRP A 502 3.53 23.85 -7.10
C TRP A 502 4.91 23.51 -7.69
N SER A 503 5.38 24.25 -8.71
CA SER A 503 6.70 24.13 -9.33
C SER A 503 7.86 24.53 -8.44
N LYS A 504 7.62 24.87 -7.18
CA LYS A 504 8.71 25.22 -6.26
C LYS A 504 9.51 23.99 -5.90
N TYR A 505 10.76 24.26 -5.68
CA TYR A 505 11.78 23.27 -5.40
C TYR A 505 12.38 23.47 -4.01
N VAL A 506 12.97 22.41 -3.54
CA VAL A 506 13.77 22.38 -2.30
C VAL A 506 15.09 21.68 -2.59
N TYR A 507 16.00 21.75 -1.63
CA TYR A 507 17.30 21.10 -1.73
C TYR A 507 17.46 20.05 -0.64
N VAL A 508 18.03 18.90 -1.02
CA VAL A 508 18.32 17.80 -0.11
C VAL A 508 19.75 17.28 -0.34
N PRO A 509 20.48 16.87 0.72
CA PRO A 509 21.81 16.27 0.54
C PRO A 509 21.72 14.93 -0.20
N ALA A 510 22.42 14.79 -1.32
CA ALA A 510 22.36 13.61 -2.18
C ALA A 510 22.78 12.32 -1.46
N VAL A 511 23.65 12.39 -0.45
CA VAL A 511 24.19 11.24 0.30
C VAL A 511 23.10 10.40 0.99
N TYR A 512 21.93 10.96 1.25
CA TYR A 512 20.79 10.26 1.86
C TYR A 512 19.86 9.59 0.87
N PHE A 513 20.13 9.70 -0.42
CA PHE A 513 19.24 9.17 -1.47
C PHE A 513 19.99 8.21 -2.40
N THR A 514 19.31 7.14 -2.80
CA THR A 514 19.77 6.24 -3.85
C THR A 514 19.04 6.58 -5.13
N LYS A 515 19.78 6.95 -6.19
CA LYS A 515 19.22 7.22 -7.51
C LYS A 515 18.73 5.90 -8.13
N ILE A 516 17.49 5.90 -8.63
CA ILE A 516 16.85 4.73 -9.20
C ILE A 516 16.59 4.87 -10.71
N THR A 517 16.52 6.10 -11.24
CA THR A 517 16.45 6.38 -12.67
C THR A 517 17.34 7.56 -13.05
N ASN A 518 17.69 7.67 -14.33
CA ASN A 518 18.57 8.70 -14.87
C ASN A 518 17.92 9.44 -16.06
N GLY A 519 16.62 9.70 -16.00
CA GLY A 519 15.92 10.47 -17.03
C GLY A 519 16.37 11.93 -17.12
N GLY A 520 16.17 12.56 -18.26
CA GLY A 520 16.51 13.97 -18.49
C GLY A 520 15.31 14.93 -18.42
N GLY A 521 14.14 14.42 -18.09
CA GLY A 521 12.89 15.16 -18.08
C GLY A 521 12.89 16.33 -17.11
N LYS A 522 12.24 17.41 -17.50
CA LYS A 522 12.11 18.65 -16.71
C LYS A 522 10.66 18.92 -16.39
N ILE A 523 10.42 19.54 -15.26
CA ILE A 523 9.12 20.11 -14.89
C ILE A 523 8.93 21.42 -15.69
N ASN A 524 7.76 21.59 -16.29
CA ASN A 524 7.41 22.86 -16.91
C ASN A 524 7.04 23.87 -15.83
N GLU A 525 7.94 24.81 -15.55
CA GLU A 525 7.76 25.86 -14.54
C GLU A 525 6.87 27.03 -15.02
N ASN A 526 6.52 27.08 -16.32
CA ASN A 526 5.79 28.18 -16.96
C ASN A 526 4.29 27.88 -17.15
N LEU A 527 3.68 27.11 -16.28
CA LEU A 527 2.25 26.82 -16.38
C LEU A 527 1.40 28.07 -16.14
N VAL A 528 0.46 28.31 -17.06
CA VAL A 528 -0.48 29.43 -16.98
C VAL A 528 -1.42 29.20 -15.80
N ILE A 529 -1.47 30.14 -14.86
CA ILE A 529 -2.45 30.14 -13.77
C ILE A 529 -3.82 30.41 -14.41
N ILE A 530 -4.65 29.37 -14.47
CA ILE A 530 -6.06 29.51 -14.89
C ILE A 530 -6.82 30.20 -13.74
N PRO A 531 -7.62 31.25 -14.01
CA PRO A 531 -8.39 31.89 -12.96
C PRO A 531 -9.33 30.87 -12.27
N THR A 532 -9.38 30.93 -10.97
CA THR A 532 -10.14 30.06 -10.09
C THR A 532 -11.60 29.93 -10.53
N PRO A 533 -12.17 28.73 -10.63
CA PRO A 533 -13.62 28.63 -10.52
C PRO A 533 -14.02 29.13 -9.12
N THR A 534 -14.98 30.02 -9.07
CA THR A 534 -15.55 30.53 -7.81
C THR A 534 -15.93 29.33 -6.94
N PRO A 535 -15.43 29.21 -5.71
CA PRO A 535 -15.80 28.09 -4.84
C PRO A 535 -17.32 28.09 -4.68
N THR A 536 -17.93 26.97 -5.02
CA THR A 536 -19.34 26.75 -4.67
C THR A 536 -19.44 26.83 -3.15
N PRO A 537 -20.37 27.63 -2.59
CA PRO A 537 -20.51 27.75 -1.13
C PRO A 537 -20.68 26.35 -0.53
N ASP A 538 -19.95 26.10 0.55
CA ASP A 538 -20.07 24.88 1.35
C ASP A 538 -21.57 24.67 1.68
N PRO A 539 -22.14 23.49 1.44
CA PRO A 539 -23.53 23.27 1.82
C PRO A 539 -23.65 23.61 3.31
N SER A 540 -24.55 24.54 3.63
CA SER A 540 -24.89 24.90 5.01
C SER A 540 -24.97 23.63 5.86
N PRO A 541 -24.41 23.63 7.09
CA PRO A 541 -24.53 22.48 7.95
C PRO A 541 -26.01 22.12 8.08
N SER A 542 -26.32 20.85 7.80
CA SER A 542 -27.67 20.31 7.96
C SER A 542 -28.18 20.69 9.36
N PRO A 543 -29.39 21.23 9.52
CA PRO A 543 -29.90 21.60 10.81
C PRO A 543 -29.80 20.40 11.76
N SER A 544 -29.25 20.65 12.95
CA SER A 544 -29.17 19.69 14.05
C SER A 544 -30.53 19.01 14.23
N PRO A 545 -30.63 17.68 14.37
CA PRO A 545 -31.91 17.04 14.58
C PRO A 545 -32.57 17.65 15.81
N THR A 546 -33.80 18.10 15.62
CA THR A 546 -34.65 18.61 16.72
C THR A 546 -34.73 17.53 17.80
N PRO A 547 -34.48 17.84 19.09
CA PRO A 547 -34.62 16.88 20.18
C PRO A 547 -36.04 16.27 20.14
N ALA A 548 -36.11 14.95 20.31
CA ALA A 548 -37.40 14.25 20.42
C ALA A 548 -38.23 14.85 21.58
N PRO A 549 -39.54 15.01 21.43
CA PRO A 549 -40.37 15.53 22.50
C PRO A 549 -40.31 14.59 23.70
N THR A 550 -40.09 15.19 24.87
CA THR A 550 -40.10 14.51 26.16
C THR A 550 -41.48 13.85 26.37
N PRO A 551 -41.57 12.56 26.73
CA PRO A 551 -42.85 11.94 27.00
C PRO A 551 -43.54 12.62 28.19
N SER A 552 -44.79 13.01 28.01
CA SER A 552 -45.65 13.53 29.08
C SER A 552 -45.82 12.51 30.22
N PRO A 553 -45.86 12.94 31.49
CA PRO A 553 -46.10 12.04 32.59
C PRO A 553 -47.53 11.48 32.51
N THR A 554 -47.64 10.18 32.69
CA THR A 554 -48.93 9.48 32.84
C THR A 554 -49.60 9.94 34.11
N PRO A 555 -50.92 10.28 34.09
CA PRO A 555 -51.66 10.56 35.34
C PRO A 555 -51.91 9.25 36.08
N ASN A 556 -51.83 9.33 37.43
CA ASN A 556 -52.20 8.27 38.38
C ASN A 556 -53.64 7.83 38.25
#